data_f903f44f5960fb2f5839af60da215967
#
_entry.id   f903f44f5960fb2f5839af60da215967
#
_cell.length_a   1.000
_cell.length_b   1.000
_cell.length_c   1.000
_cell.angle_alpha   90.00
_cell.angle_beta   90.00
_cell.angle_gamma   90.00
#
_symmetry.space_group_name_H-M   'P 1'
#
loop_
_entity.id
_entity.type
_entity.pdbx_description
1 polymer ?
#
loop_
_entity_poly.entity_id
_entity_poly.type
_entity_poly.pdbx_seq_one_letter_code
_entity_poly.pdbx_strand_id
1 'polypeptide(L)'
;SNKNFYDNDLITFPSAKAETRGIGVDYYHVDGIFDRKSHTNRKEAEYIVDLIYKNIEQYPERSLGVVAFSVAQQDLIDKLLSKRRQSMPEKEFFFKNDKKEPFFIKNLETVQGDERDTIIFSIAYGLDAQGRLLHNFGPLNRVGGERRLNVAVTRAKCNVQLVSSMHYTDIDLKRTSAEGARLLREYLDFAENGEIALERAVSVTPFERFDSEFETQVYEFLKSKGFSVDTQVGCSGFRIDLGLKRPNSSDYS
;
A
#
# COMPACT_ATOMS: atom_id res chain seq x y z
N SER A 1 -8.70 1.11 2.65
CA SER A 1 -9.18 0.45 3.90
C SER A 1 -10.57 0.90 4.28
N ASN A 2 -10.86 2.21 4.33
CA ASN A 2 -12.12 2.73 4.85
C ASN A 2 -13.35 2.14 4.13
N LYS A 3 -13.40 2.25 2.80
CA LYS A 3 -14.50 1.72 1.96
C LYS A 3 -14.72 0.21 2.12
N ASN A 4 -13.65 -0.56 2.23
CA ASN A 4 -13.73 -2.03 2.17
C ASN A 4 -13.89 -2.71 3.53
N PHE A 5 -13.60 -2.01 4.65
CA PHE A 5 -13.54 -2.61 5.97
C PHE A 5 -14.27 -1.82 7.07
N TYR A 6 -14.62 -0.58 6.82
CA TYR A 6 -15.19 0.32 7.81
C TYR A 6 -16.44 1.04 7.29
N ASP A 7 -17.04 0.57 6.21
CA ASP A 7 -18.26 1.12 5.58
C ASP A 7 -18.25 2.65 5.39
N ASN A 8 -17.04 3.22 5.20
CA ASN A 8 -16.71 4.65 5.21
C ASN A 8 -16.90 5.37 6.57
N ASP A 9 -17.14 4.66 7.65
CA ASP A 9 -17.36 5.27 8.97
C ASP A 9 -16.08 5.76 9.65
N LEU A 10 -14.90 5.35 9.15
CA LEU A 10 -13.63 5.81 9.69
C LEU A 10 -13.35 7.26 9.30
N ILE A 11 -13.39 8.15 10.28
CA ILE A 11 -13.05 9.55 10.10
C ILE A 11 -11.53 9.66 9.89
N THR A 12 -11.12 10.06 8.69
CA THR A 12 -9.71 10.28 8.35
C THR A 12 -9.48 11.76 8.08
N PHE A 13 -8.49 12.34 8.77
CA PHE A 13 -8.08 13.71 8.50
C PHE A 13 -6.92 13.71 7.50
N PRO A 14 -6.89 14.65 6.54
CA PRO A 14 -5.74 14.81 5.66
C PRO A 14 -4.48 15.06 6.49
N SER A 15 -3.36 14.43 6.11
CA SER A 15 -2.09 14.72 6.76
C SER A 15 -1.68 16.16 6.47
N ALA A 16 -1.30 16.90 7.50
CA ALA A 16 -0.75 18.26 7.35
C ALA A 16 0.60 18.28 6.60
N LYS A 17 1.17 17.12 6.27
CA LYS A 17 2.48 16.94 5.62
C LYS A 17 2.34 16.21 4.28
N ALA A 18 1.53 16.73 3.37
CA ALA A 18 1.16 16.07 2.12
C ALA A 18 2.35 15.78 1.16
N GLU A 19 3.49 16.45 1.28
CA GLU A 19 4.60 16.35 0.31
C GLU A 19 5.98 16.15 0.95
N THR A 20 6.09 15.54 2.12
CA THR A 20 7.39 15.28 2.75
C THR A 20 7.93 13.91 2.33
N ARG A 21 9.14 13.87 1.76
CA ARG A 21 9.86 12.65 1.37
C ARG A 21 9.85 11.61 2.50
N GLY A 22 9.52 10.35 2.17
CA GLY A 22 9.39 9.27 3.15
C GLY A 22 8.08 9.28 3.94
N ILE A 23 7.00 9.83 3.37
CA ILE A 23 5.62 9.73 3.88
C ILE A 23 4.75 9.14 2.77
N GLY A 24 3.76 8.32 3.15
CA GLY A 24 2.84 7.69 2.20
C GLY A 24 3.31 6.32 1.73
N VAL A 25 3.09 6.00 0.47
CA VAL A 25 3.42 4.70 -0.11
C VAL A 25 4.43 4.89 -1.24
N ASP A 26 5.60 4.26 -1.09
CA ASP A 26 6.62 4.19 -2.13
C ASP A 26 6.58 2.80 -2.78
N TYR A 27 6.63 2.72 -4.10
CA TYR A 27 6.68 1.48 -4.85
C TYR A 27 8.07 1.25 -5.45
N TYR A 28 8.60 0.03 -5.25
CA TYR A 28 9.88 -0.42 -5.79
C TYR A 28 9.68 -1.69 -6.61
N HIS A 29 9.80 -1.56 -7.92
CA HIS A 29 9.83 -2.74 -8.79
C HIS A 29 11.20 -3.37 -8.80
N VAL A 30 11.26 -4.69 -8.63
CA VAL A 30 12.48 -5.51 -8.70
C VAL A 30 12.28 -6.58 -9.75
N ASP A 31 13.16 -6.63 -10.74
CA ASP A 31 13.15 -7.69 -11.77
C ASP A 31 13.63 -9.03 -11.16
N GLY A 32 12.77 -9.63 -10.35
CA GLY A 32 12.97 -10.87 -9.61
C GLY A 32 12.12 -12.01 -10.16
N ILE A 33 12.58 -13.24 -9.92
CA ILE A 33 11.88 -14.47 -10.32
C ILE A 33 11.37 -15.17 -9.06
N PHE A 34 10.09 -15.53 -9.06
CA PHE A 34 9.50 -16.34 -8.01
C PHE A 34 9.89 -17.81 -8.19
N ASP A 35 10.65 -18.35 -7.25
CA ASP A 35 10.97 -19.77 -7.22
C ASP A 35 9.82 -20.56 -6.58
N ARG A 36 9.15 -21.38 -7.39
CA ARG A 36 8.01 -22.21 -6.97
C ARG A 36 8.38 -23.34 -5.99
N LYS A 37 9.65 -23.75 -5.95
CA LYS A 37 10.10 -24.82 -5.05
C LYS A 37 10.33 -24.30 -3.64
N SER A 38 11.04 -23.20 -3.53
CA SER A 38 11.33 -22.55 -2.24
C SER A 38 10.22 -21.59 -1.79
N HIS A 39 9.30 -21.20 -2.67
CA HIS A 39 8.30 -20.16 -2.46
C HIS A 39 8.91 -18.81 -2.08
N THR A 40 10.04 -18.46 -2.71
CA THR A 40 10.78 -17.23 -2.43
C THR A 40 11.11 -16.46 -3.70
N ASN A 41 11.40 -15.18 -3.53
CA ASN A 41 11.99 -14.30 -4.53
C ASN A 41 13.31 -13.74 -4.00
N ARG A 42 14.41 -14.31 -4.45
CA ARG A 42 15.73 -14.01 -3.91
C ARG A 42 16.18 -12.58 -4.20
N LYS A 43 15.99 -12.09 -5.43
CA LYS A 43 16.36 -10.70 -5.78
C LYS A 43 15.59 -9.69 -4.97
N GLU A 44 14.30 -9.93 -4.75
CA GLU A 44 13.46 -9.07 -3.91
C GLU A 44 13.96 -9.07 -2.46
N ALA A 45 14.30 -10.25 -1.90
CA ALA A 45 14.85 -10.35 -0.56
C ALA A 45 16.20 -9.63 -0.40
N GLU A 46 17.08 -9.73 -1.40
CA GLU A 46 18.35 -9.00 -1.43
C GLU A 46 18.14 -7.49 -1.48
N TYR A 47 17.22 -7.01 -2.34
CA TYR A 47 16.85 -5.60 -2.42
C TYR A 47 16.29 -5.07 -1.09
N ILE A 48 15.45 -5.87 -0.41
CA ILE A 48 14.91 -5.49 0.91
C ILE A 48 16.01 -5.32 1.95
N VAL A 49 17.03 -6.20 1.95
CA VAL A 49 18.17 -6.04 2.85
C VAL A 49 18.93 -4.72 2.56
N ASP A 50 19.14 -4.37 1.31
CA ASP A 50 19.75 -3.09 0.94
C ASP A 50 18.84 -1.90 1.34
N LEU A 51 17.53 -2.03 1.18
CA LEU A 51 16.58 -1.00 1.55
C LEU A 51 16.51 -0.78 3.08
N ILE A 52 16.66 -1.84 3.88
CA ILE A 52 16.79 -1.73 5.35
C ILE A 52 17.97 -0.83 5.71
N TYR A 53 19.15 -1.08 5.15
CA TYR A 53 20.35 -0.26 5.44
C TYR A 53 20.19 1.18 4.94
N LYS A 54 19.58 1.37 3.79
CA LYS A 54 19.26 2.70 3.28
C LYS A 54 18.34 3.48 4.24
N ASN A 55 17.31 2.82 4.81
CA ASN A 55 16.45 3.45 5.81
C ASN A 55 17.21 3.81 7.08
N ILE A 56 18.10 2.92 7.58
CA ILE A 56 18.93 3.18 8.75
C ILE A 56 19.83 4.42 8.55
N GLU A 57 20.31 4.65 7.33
CA GLU A 57 21.15 5.80 7.00
C GLU A 57 20.34 7.09 6.80
N GLN A 58 19.20 6.99 6.11
CA GLN A 58 18.41 8.18 5.77
C GLN A 58 17.49 8.64 6.91
N TYR A 59 17.04 7.70 7.74
CA TYR A 59 16.06 7.95 8.81
C TYR A 59 16.43 7.22 10.11
N PRO A 60 17.60 7.50 10.71
CA PRO A 60 18.14 6.73 11.84
C PRO A 60 17.22 6.74 13.09
N GLU A 61 16.37 7.75 13.22
CA GLU A 61 15.43 7.89 14.34
C GLU A 61 14.09 7.18 14.13
N ARG A 62 13.82 6.71 12.89
CA ARG A 62 12.56 6.03 12.59
C ARG A 62 12.63 4.56 12.96
N SER A 63 11.56 4.09 13.57
CA SER A 63 11.35 2.66 13.76
C SER A 63 11.01 1.97 12.42
N LEU A 64 11.55 0.76 12.22
CA LEU A 64 11.46 0.03 10.96
C LEU A 64 10.98 -1.40 11.19
N GLY A 65 10.07 -1.86 10.35
CA GLY A 65 9.62 -3.24 10.27
C GLY A 65 9.61 -3.76 8.84
N VAL A 66 9.78 -5.06 8.69
CA VAL A 66 9.62 -5.76 7.41
C VAL A 66 8.47 -6.76 7.53
N VAL A 67 7.58 -6.76 6.54
CA VAL A 67 6.46 -7.71 6.48
C VAL A 67 6.52 -8.46 5.15
N ALA A 68 6.84 -9.76 5.22
CA ALA A 68 6.83 -10.64 4.07
C ALA A 68 5.43 -11.27 3.88
N PHE A 69 5.03 -11.49 2.64
CA PHE A 69 3.73 -12.10 2.34
C PHE A 69 3.73 -13.63 2.49
N SER A 70 4.89 -14.24 2.70
CA SER A 70 5.02 -15.66 3.03
C SER A 70 6.08 -15.91 4.10
N VAL A 71 5.95 -17.01 4.84
CA VAL A 71 6.95 -17.46 5.82
C VAL A 71 8.29 -17.74 5.16
N ALA A 72 8.28 -18.42 4.01
CA ALA A 72 9.51 -18.75 3.28
C ALA A 72 10.31 -17.50 2.88
N GLN A 73 9.62 -16.42 2.47
CA GLN A 73 10.26 -15.16 2.14
C GLN A 73 10.79 -14.43 3.38
N GLN A 74 10.03 -14.47 4.48
CA GLN A 74 10.47 -13.95 5.78
C GLN A 74 11.81 -14.60 6.20
N ASP A 75 11.87 -15.93 6.16
CA ASP A 75 13.06 -16.70 6.56
C ASP A 75 14.27 -16.37 5.64
N LEU A 76 14.01 -16.19 4.34
CA LEU A 76 15.07 -15.81 3.40
C LEU A 76 15.62 -14.40 3.70
N ILE A 77 14.74 -13.43 3.94
CA ILE A 77 15.14 -12.06 4.30
C ILE A 77 15.94 -12.08 5.60
N ASP A 78 15.46 -12.78 6.63
CA ASP A 78 16.15 -12.88 7.92
C ASP A 78 17.55 -13.49 7.77
N LYS A 79 17.67 -14.57 7.00
CA LYS A 79 18.97 -15.20 6.70
C LYS A 79 19.93 -14.25 5.98
N LEU A 80 19.45 -13.51 4.99
CA LEU A 80 20.29 -12.56 4.24
C LEU A 80 20.69 -11.36 5.11
N LEU A 81 19.76 -10.85 5.91
CA LEU A 81 20.03 -9.77 6.84
C LEU A 81 21.04 -10.20 7.90
N SER A 82 20.88 -11.38 8.50
CA SER A 82 21.82 -11.92 9.49
C SER A 82 23.24 -12.01 8.94
N LYS A 83 23.39 -12.44 7.67
CA LYS A 83 24.70 -12.44 6.99
C LYS A 83 25.25 -11.02 6.79
N ARG A 84 24.42 -10.06 6.38
CA ARG A 84 24.82 -8.67 6.18
C ARG A 84 25.25 -8.01 7.50
N ARG A 85 24.53 -8.26 8.60
CA ARG A 85 24.84 -7.74 9.94
C ARG A 85 26.25 -8.15 10.41
N GLN A 86 26.67 -9.38 10.13
CA GLN A 86 28.04 -9.84 10.44
C GLN A 86 29.10 -9.04 9.71
N SER A 87 28.83 -8.54 8.53
CA SER A 87 29.75 -7.73 7.74
C SER A 87 29.70 -6.23 8.02
N MET A 88 28.70 -5.75 8.79
CA MET A 88 28.48 -4.34 9.11
C MET A 88 28.17 -4.14 10.61
N PRO A 89 29.12 -4.50 11.51
CA PRO A 89 28.91 -4.46 12.96
C PRO A 89 28.65 -3.05 13.48
N GLU A 90 29.08 -2.00 12.79
CA GLU A 90 28.84 -0.60 13.15
C GLU A 90 27.35 -0.21 13.08
N LYS A 91 26.51 -0.95 12.36
CA LYS A 91 25.06 -0.74 12.28
C LYS A 91 24.27 -1.60 13.27
N GLU A 92 24.92 -2.44 14.07
CA GLU A 92 24.27 -3.39 14.99
C GLU A 92 23.42 -2.69 16.07
N PHE A 93 23.74 -1.44 16.40
CA PHE A 93 22.96 -0.64 17.35
C PHE A 93 21.49 -0.49 16.93
N PHE A 94 21.20 -0.55 15.63
CA PHE A 94 19.83 -0.41 15.13
C PHE A 94 18.97 -1.63 15.46
N PHE A 95 19.56 -2.82 15.47
CA PHE A 95 18.87 -4.10 15.65
C PHE A 95 18.73 -4.56 17.11
N LYS A 96 19.20 -3.75 18.08
CA LYS A 96 19.04 -4.05 19.51
C LYS A 96 17.59 -4.00 19.92
N ASN A 97 17.20 -4.93 20.80
CA ASN A 97 15.82 -5.08 21.31
C ASN A 97 15.49 -4.13 22.49
N ASP A 98 16.41 -3.27 22.91
CA ASP A 98 16.25 -2.32 24.02
C ASP A 98 15.50 -1.04 23.64
N LYS A 99 15.10 -0.91 22.38
CA LYS A 99 14.31 0.22 21.86
C LYS A 99 12.82 0.05 22.18
N LYS A 100 12.11 1.17 22.33
CA LYS A 100 10.66 1.18 22.50
C LYS A 100 9.93 0.45 21.36
N GLU A 101 10.43 0.60 20.14
CA GLU A 101 9.92 -0.03 18.93
C GLU A 101 11.08 -0.74 18.21
N PRO A 102 11.45 -1.96 18.62
CA PRO A 102 12.59 -2.66 18.05
C PRO A 102 12.30 -3.09 16.60
N PHE A 103 13.35 -3.21 15.78
CA PHE A 103 13.24 -3.75 14.43
C PHE A 103 12.65 -5.16 14.43
N PHE A 104 11.82 -5.47 13.42
CA PHE A 104 11.31 -6.82 13.23
C PHE A 104 11.26 -7.23 11.76
N ILE A 105 11.28 -8.56 11.52
CA ILE A 105 10.86 -9.19 10.27
C ILE A 105 9.73 -10.15 10.62
N LYS A 106 8.54 -9.91 10.06
CA LYS A 106 7.33 -10.70 10.31
C LYS A 106 6.63 -11.06 9.00
N ASN A 107 5.60 -11.89 9.05
CA ASN A 107 4.74 -12.16 7.91
C ASN A 107 3.33 -11.62 8.15
N LEU A 108 2.46 -11.72 7.13
CA LEU A 108 1.08 -11.22 7.18
C LEU A 108 0.24 -11.78 8.34
N GLU A 109 0.57 -12.98 8.83
CA GLU A 109 -0.18 -13.64 9.90
C GLU A 109 0.32 -13.23 11.29
N THR A 110 1.57 -12.76 11.41
CA THR A 110 2.21 -12.47 12.70
C THR A 110 2.41 -10.97 12.99
N VAL A 111 2.12 -10.09 12.04
CA VAL A 111 2.34 -8.63 12.18
C VAL A 111 1.25 -7.93 12.99
N GLN A 112 0.19 -8.62 13.37
CA GLN A 112 -0.91 -8.01 14.12
C GLN A 112 -0.44 -7.45 15.47
N GLY A 113 -0.81 -6.21 15.77
CA GLY A 113 -0.46 -5.52 17.02
C GLY A 113 0.86 -4.74 16.99
N ASP A 114 1.66 -4.90 15.94
CA ASP A 114 2.92 -4.17 15.80
C ASP A 114 2.77 -2.97 14.86
N GLU A 115 3.39 -1.86 15.21
CA GLU A 115 3.42 -0.64 14.40
C GLU A 115 4.84 -0.08 14.35
N ARG A 116 5.24 0.48 13.20
CA ARG A 116 6.52 1.17 13.02
C ARG A 116 6.32 2.43 12.18
N ASP A 117 7.26 3.35 12.28
CA ASP A 117 7.24 4.55 11.45
C ASP A 117 7.31 4.18 9.96
N THR A 118 8.17 3.22 9.62
CA THR A 118 8.28 2.68 8.26
C THR A 118 8.05 1.18 8.26
N ILE A 119 7.24 0.70 7.31
CA ILE A 119 7.08 -0.73 7.02
C ILE A 119 7.51 -1.01 5.59
N ILE A 120 8.45 -1.94 5.43
CA ILE A 120 8.84 -2.50 4.12
C ILE A 120 8.01 -3.76 3.87
N PHE A 121 7.26 -3.81 2.78
CA PHE A 121 6.55 -5.01 2.34
C PHE A 121 7.37 -5.78 1.31
N SER A 122 7.49 -7.09 1.49
CA SER A 122 7.96 -8.04 0.49
C SER A 122 6.77 -8.82 -0.05
N ILE A 123 6.38 -8.55 -1.28
CA ILE A 123 5.30 -9.31 -1.94
C ILE A 123 5.74 -10.75 -2.21
N ALA A 124 6.99 -10.95 -2.61
CA ALA A 124 7.62 -12.21 -2.97
C ALA A 124 7.06 -12.87 -4.24
N TYR A 125 5.72 -12.87 -4.39
CA TYR A 125 5.06 -13.44 -5.57
C TYR A 125 5.43 -12.66 -6.82
N GLY A 126 5.53 -13.38 -7.93
CA GLY A 126 5.93 -12.82 -9.21
C GLY A 126 5.91 -13.87 -10.31
N LEU A 127 6.43 -13.52 -11.47
CA LEU A 127 6.60 -14.44 -12.57
C LEU A 127 7.65 -15.51 -12.22
N ASP A 128 7.38 -16.75 -12.56
CA ASP A 128 8.38 -17.82 -12.47
C ASP A 128 9.41 -17.76 -13.61
N ALA A 129 10.37 -18.66 -13.60
CA ALA A 129 11.41 -18.77 -14.65
C ALA A 129 10.85 -19.03 -16.06
N GLN A 130 9.57 -19.40 -16.19
CA GLN A 130 8.86 -19.59 -17.45
C GLN A 130 7.93 -18.42 -17.79
N GLY A 131 8.02 -17.32 -17.06
CA GLY A 131 7.20 -16.12 -17.26
C GLY A 131 5.72 -16.30 -16.88
N ARG A 132 5.40 -17.22 -15.97
CA ARG A 132 4.01 -17.52 -15.57
C ARG A 132 3.75 -17.08 -14.14
N LEU A 133 2.68 -16.30 -13.92
CA LEU A 133 2.20 -15.97 -12.59
C LEU A 133 1.27 -17.07 -12.05
N LEU A 134 1.54 -17.55 -10.85
CA LEU A 134 0.60 -18.31 -10.05
C LEU A 134 -0.34 -17.36 -9.31
N HIS A 135 -1.65 -17.47 -9.58
CA HIS A 135 -2.67 -16.65 -8.91
C HIS A 135 -3.03 -17.22 -7.51
N ASN A 136 -2.03 -17.76 -6.82
CA ASN A 136 -2.10 -18.19 -5.43
C ASN A 136 -1.10 -17.39 -4.62
N PHE A 137 -1.62 -16.40 -3.90
CA PHE A 137 -0.87 -15.48 -3.04
C PHE A 137 -0.92 -15.93 -1.56
N GLY A 138 -0.88 -17.24 -1.33
CA GLY A 138 -0.80 -17.85 -0.01
C GLY A 138 -1.91 -17.39 0.95
N PRO A 139 -1.57 -16.71 2.07
CA PRO A 139 -2.55 -16.25 3.04
C PRO A 139 -3.66 -15.37 2.48
N LEU A 140 -3.41 -14.64 1.38
CA LEU A 140 -4.40 -13.75 0.77
C LEU A 140 -5.49 -14.51 0.00
N ASN A 141 -5.22 -15.73 -0.45
CA ASN A 141 -6.23 -16.56 -1.11
C ASN A 141 -7.14 -17.33 -0.12
N ARG A 142 -6.81 -17.30 1.17
CA ARG A 142 -7.63 -17.94 2.20
C ARG A 142 -8.73 -17.00 2.70
N VAL A 143 -9.76 -17.56 3.31
CA VAL A 143 -10.81 -16.79 3.99
C VAL A 143 -10.18 -15.83 5.00
N GLY A 144 -10.58 -14.54 4.97
CA GLY A 144 -9.98 -13.48 5.78
C GLY A 144 -8.64 -12.96 5.25
N GLY A 145 -8.23 -13.33 4.03
CA GLY A 145 -7.01 -12.82 3.40
C GLY A 145 -7.05 -11.30 3.20
N GLU A 146 -8.22 -10.76 2.85
CA GLU A 146 -8.50 -9.34 2.75
C GLU A 146 -8.23 -8.60 4.07
N ARG A 147 -8.63 -9.19 5.19
CA ARG A 147 -8.43 -8.61 6.54
C ARG A 147 -6.94 -8.60 6.92
N ARG A 148 -6.21 -9.68 6.58
CA ARG A 148 -4.76 -9.75 6.82
C ARG A 148 -4.02 -8.64 6.07
N LEU A 149 -4.36 -8.41 4.80
CA LEU A 149 -3.80 -7.32 4.02
C LEU A 149 -4.13 -5.96 4.64
N ASN A 150 -5.39 -5.73 5.02
CA ASN A 150 -5.80 -4.48 5.66
C ASN A 150 -5.04 -4.22 6.96
N VAL A 151 -4.93 -5.23 7.84
CA VAL A 151 -4.16 -5.12 9.07
C VAL A 151 -2.71 -4.77 8.76
N ALA A 152 -2.08 -5.43 7.79
CA ALA A 152 -0.68 -5.17 7.45
C ALA A 152 -0.47 -3.74 6.94
N VAL A 153 -1.26 -3.27 5.96
CA VAL A 153 -1.08 -1.93 5.37
C VAL A 153 -1.33 -0.78 6.34
N THR A 154 -2.04 -1.04 7.44
CA THR A 154 -2.27 -0.06 8.51
C THR A 154 -1.21 -0.08 9.62
N ARG A 155 -0.13 -0.86 9.48
CA ARG A 155 0.94 -0.94 10.50
C ARG A 155 2.02 0.13 10.35
N ALA A 156 2.07 0.85 9.25
CA ALA A 156 2.99 1.96 9.05
C ALA A 156 2.38 3.27 9.59
N LYS A 157 3.12 3.98 10.42
CA LYS A 157 2.72 5.30 10.94
C LYS A 157 3.00 6.43 9.96
N CYS A 158 4.09 6.31 9.19
CA CYS A 158 4.56 7.35 8.28
C CYS A 158 4.68 6.87 6.85
N ASN A 159 5.37 5.75 6.62
CA ASN A 159 5.75 5.32 5.29
C ASN A 159 5.60 3.82 5.08
N VAL A 160 5.03 3.45 3.95
CA VAL A 160 5.03 2.08 3.42
C VAL A 160 5.96 2.04 2.22
N GLN A 161 6.90 1.10 2.22
CA GLN A 161 7.79 0.81 1.10
C GLN A 161 7.42 -0.55 0.54
N LEU A 162 6.70 -0.56 -0.57
CA LEU A 162 6.21 -1.78 -1.20
C LEU A 162 7.19 -2.28 -2.25
N VAL A 163 7.79 -3.44 -2.01
CA VAL A 163 8.73 -4.09 -2.95
C VAL A 163 8.02 -5.25 -3.62
N SER A 164 8.03 -5.27 -4.96
CA SER A 164 7.34 -6.27 -5.77
C SER A 164 8.09 -6.59 -7.04
N SER A 165 7.98 -7.84 -7.49
CA SER A 165 8.47 -8.30 -8.80
C SER A 165 7.32 -8.53 -9.79
N MET A 166 6.14 -7.99 -9.51
CA MET A 166 4.99 -7.99 -10.40
C MET A 166 4.31 -6.64 -10.36
N HIS A 167 3.66 -6.28 -11.46
CA HIS A 167 2.79 -5.13 -11.58
C HIS A 167 1.34 -5.50 -11.24
N TYR A 168 0.51 -4.52 -10.92
CA TYR A 168 -0.93 -4.76 -10.69
C TYR A 168 -1.61 -5.41 -11.89
N THR A 169 -1.15 -5.12 -13.12
CA THR A 169 -1.66 -5.68 -14.38
C THR A 169 -1.42 -7.18 -14.53
N ASP A 170 -0.42 -7.74 -13.85
CA ASP A 170 -0.10 -9.18 -13.91
C ASP A 170 -1.15 -10.03 -13.19
N ILE A 171 -1.91 -9.44 -12.25
CA ILE A 171 -2.95 -10.14 -11.51
C ILE A 171 -4.24 -10.18 -12.34
N ASP A 172 -4.53 -11.33 -12.95
CA ASP A 172 -5.77 -11.58 -13.68
C ASP A 172 -6.87 -12.06 -12.73
N LEU A 173 -7.84 -11.18 -12.46
CA LEU A 173 -8.98 -11.49 -11.58
C LEU A 173 -9.94 -12.55 -12.13
N LYS A 174 -9.82 -12.94 -13.41
CA LYS A 174 -10.56 -14.07 -13.96
C LYS A 174 -9.99 -15.41 -13.50
N ARG A 175 -8.75 -15.43 -13.02
CA ARG A 175 -8.03 -16.63 -12.56
C ARG A 175 -8.05 -16.83 -11.05
N THR A 176 -8.64 -15.92 -10.31
CA THR A 176 -8.79 -16.00 -8.86
C THR A 176 -10.08 -15.31 -8.42
N SER A 177 -10.80 -15.95 -7.52
CA SER A 177 -12.00 -15.38 -6.87
C SER A 177 -11.70 -14.89 -5.45
N ALA A 178 -10.43 -14.94 -5.02
CA ALA A 178 -10.06 -14.55 -3.67
C ALA A 178 -10.10 -13.02 -3.52
N GLU A 179 -10.84 -12.53 -2.55
CA GLU A 179 -10.97 -11.11 -2.24
C GLU A 179 -9.62 -10.47 -1.86
N GLY A 180 -8.77 -11.21 -1.13
CA GLY A 180 -7.42 -10.76 -0.80
C GLY A 180 -6.53 -10.54 -2.03
N ALA A 181 -6.71 -11.33 -3.11
CA ALA A 181 -5.99 -11.13 -4.37
C ALA A 181 -6.50 -9.90 -5.13
N ARG A 182 -7.81 -9.63 -5.09
CA ARG A 182 -8.42 -8.41 -5.65
C ARG A 182 -7.86 -7.17 -4.96
N LEU A 183 -7.86 -7.17 -3.62
CA LEU A 183 -7.34 -6.05 -2.85
C LEU A 183 -5.82 -5.87 -3.00
N LEU A 184 -5.06 -6.96 -3.17
CA LEU A 184 -3.63 -6.86 -3.48
C LEU A 184 -3.41 -6.15 -4.81
N ARG A 185 -4.19 -6.49 -5.85
CA ARG A 185 -4.13 -5.81 -7.14
C ARG A 185 -4.44 -4.33 -7.04
N GLU A 186 -5.49 -3.97 -6.31
CA GLU A 186 -5.86 -2.56 -6.07
C GLU A 186 -4.78 -1.80 -5.29
N TYR A 187 -4.18 -2.46 -4.31
CA TYR A 187 -3.10 -1.86 -3.52
C TYR A 187 -1.82 -1.67 -4.33
N LEU A 188 -1.47 -2.63 -5.21
CA LEU A 188 -0.37 -2.48 -6.16
C LEU A 188 -0.64 -1.34 -7.15
N ASP A 189 -1.85 -1.25 -7.71
CA ASP A 189 -2.23 -0.15 -8.61
C ASP A 189 -2.09 1.21 -7.91
N PHE A 190 -2.58 1.32 -6.68
CA PHE A 190 -2.39 2.54 -5.88
C PHE A 190 -0.91 2.85 -5.61
N ALA A 191 -0.10 1.84 -5.27
CA ALA A 191 1.32 2.02 -5.00
C ALA A 191 2.10 2.46 -6.26
N GLU A 192 1.72 1.95 -7.44
CA GLU A 192 2.37 2.28 -8.72
C GLU A 192 1.92 3.63 -9.29
N ASN A 193 0.63 3.97 -9.16
CA ASN A 193 0.00 5.07 -9.91
C ASN A 193 -0.57 6.18 -9.00
N GLY A 194 -0.50 6.02 -7.67
CA GLY A 194 -0.94 7.04 -6.73
C GLY A 194 -2.41 7.44 -6.88
N GLU A 195 -2.69 8.74 -6.91
CA GLU A 195 -4.04 9.29 -6.99
C GLU A 195 -4.78 8.89 -8.27
N ILE A 196 -4.07 8.68 -9.39
CA ILE A 196 -4.67 8.22 -10.65
C ILE A 196 -5.37 6.87 -10.49
N ALA A 197 -4.84 5.97 -9.65
CA ALA A 197 -5.49 4.70 -9.35
C ALA A 197 -6.79 4.90 -8.56
N LEU A 198 -6.83 5.88 -7.64
CA LEU A 198 -8.03 6.23 -6.89
C LEU A 198 -9.11 6.83 -7.80
N GLU A 199 -8.75 7.70 -8.72
CA GLU A 199 -9.65 8.28 -9.71
C GLU A 199 -10.30 7.19 -10.60
N ARG A 200 -9.51 6.21 -11.06
CA ARG A 200 -10.03 5.06 -11.81
C ARG A 200 -11.01 4.22 -11.00
N ALA A 201 -10.68 3.96 -9.72
CA ALA A 201 -11.54 3.20 -8.84
C ALA A 201 -12.87 3.92 -8.54
N VAL A 202 -12.86 5.24 -8.51
CA VAL A 202 -14.05 6.08 -8.34
C VAL A 202 -14.89 6.14 -9.63
N SER A 203 -14.26 6.21 -10.80
CA SER A 203 -14.98 6.27 -12.09
C SER A 203 -15.69 4.97 -12.49
N VAL A 204 -15.37 3.85 -11.85
CA VAL A 204 -16.05 2.54 -12.10
C VAL A 204 -17.30 2.35 -11.24
N THR A 205 -17.47 3.11 -10.16
CA THR A 205 -18.75 3.15 -9.45
C THR A 205 -19.68 4.14 -10.17
N PRO A 206 -20.88 3.71 -10.62
CA PRO A 206 -21.88 4.65 -11.12
C PRO A 206 -22.16 5.66 -10.01
N PHE A 207 -21.86 6.92 -10.25
CA PHE A 207 -22.23 7.99 -9.35
C PHE A 207 -23.76 7.99 -9.18
N GLU A 208 -24.24 7.70 -8.02
CA GLU A 208 -25.54 8.18 -7.57
C GLU A 208 -25.42 9.69 -7.45
N ARG A 209 -26.13 10.39 -8.31
CA ARG A 209 -25.83 11.76 -8.75
C ARG A 209 -25.93 12.81 -7.67
N PHE A 210 -26.67 12.60 -6.62
CA PHE A 210 -26.91 13.56 -5.54
C PHE A 210 -27.52 12.80 -4.37
N ASP A 211 -27.13 13.13 -3.16
CA ASP A 211 -27.72 12.56 -1.95
C ASP A 211 -29.07 13.21 -1.59
N SER A 212 -29.40 14.36 -2.24
CA SER A 212 -30.66 15.07 -2.02
C SER A 212 -31.14 15.86 -3.25
N GLU A 213 -32.45 16.10 -3.35
CA GLU A 213 -33.04 17.00 -4.35
C GLU A 213 -32.51 18.45 -4.23
N PHE A 214 -32.16 18.86 -3.01
CA PHE A 214 -31.58 20.18 -2.77
C PHE A 214 -30.21 20.32 -3.44
N GLU A 215 -29.35 19.34 -3.34
CA GLU A 215 -28.05 19.33 -4.02
C GLU A 215 -28.19 19.43 -5.54
N THR A 216 -29.17 18.72 -6.11
CA THR A 216 -29.50 18.79 -7.54
C THR A 216 -29.88 20.21 -7.94
N GLN A 217 -30.76 20.87 -7.19
CA GLN A 217 -31.21 22.22 -7.48
C GLN A 217 -30.08 23.24 -7.38
N VAL A 218 -29.21 23.12 -6.38
CA VAL A 218 -28.04 24.00 -6.22
C VAL A 218 -27.05 23.79 -7.37
N TYR A 219 -26.79 22.56 -7.76
CA TYR A 219 -25.92 22.24 -8.90
C TYR A 219 -26.42 22.86 -10.20
N GLU A 220 -27.71 22.66 -10.53
CA GLU A 220 -28.33 23.22 -11.72
C GLU A 220 -28.30 24.75 -11.71
N PHE A 221 -28.59 25.36 -10.56
CA PHE A 221 -28.52 26.81 -10.39
C PHE A 221 -27.11 27.35 -10.66
N LEU A 222 -26.08 26.75 -10.07
CA LEU A 222 -24.68 27.17 -10.26
C LEU A 222 -24.24 27.00 -11.73
N LYS A 223 -24.60 25.89 -12.35
CA LYS A 223 -24.36 25.65 -13.79
C LYS A 223 -25.05 26.66 -14.67
N SER A 224 -26.29 27.05 -14.36
CA SER A 224 -27.04 28.08 -15.10
C SER A 224 -26.38 29.46 -15.00
N LYS A 225 -25.61 29.69 -13.94
CA LYS A 225 -24.81 30.93 -13.75
C LYS A 225 -23.42 30.87 -14.39
N GLY A 226 -23.07 29.77 -15.07
CA GLY A 226 -21.82 29.63 -15.79
C GLY A 226 -20.64 29.15 -14.92
N PHE A 227 -20.89 28.69 -13.70
CA PHE A 227 -19.83 28.12 -12.86
C PHE A 227 -19.46 26.70 -13.32
N SER A 228 -18.15 26.36 -13.25
CA SER A 228 -17.69 24.98 -13.35
C SER A 228 -17.83 24.33 -11.98
N VAL A 229 -18.71 23.33 -11.89
CA VAL A 229 -19.08 22.66 -10.62
C VAL A 229 -18.84 21.18 -10.78
N ASP A 230 -18.06 20.59 -9.88
CA ASP A 230 -17.94 19.15 -9.72
C ASP A 230 -18.77 18.69 -8.52
N THR A 231 -19.35 17.50 -8.63
CA THR A 231 -20.15 16.89 -7.56
C THR A 231 -19.29 15.93 -6.75
N GLN A 232 -19.60 15.80 -5.46
CA GLN A 232 -19.00 14.80 -4.56
C GLN A 232 -17.47 14.88 -4.52
N VAL A 233 -16.93 16.12 -4.42
CA VAL A 233 -15.50 16.40 -4.42
C VAL A 233 -14.89 16.01 -3.08
N GLY A 234 -13.90 15.12 -3.09
CA GLY A 234 -13.18 14.74 -1.88
C GLY A 234 -12.66 13.31 -1.91
N CYS A 235 -11.99 12.94 -0.85
CA CYS A 235 -11.42 11.60 -0.66
C CYS A 235 -11.61 11.12 0.79
N SER A 236 -11.51 9.80 0.99
CA SER A 236 -11.43 9.18 2.33
C SER A 236 -12.60 9.49 3.28
N GLY A 237 -13.84 9.51 2.76
CA GLY A 237 -15.04 9.70 3.59
C GLY A 237 -15.42 11.15 3.87
N PHE A 238 -14.59 12.13 3.48
CA PHE A 238 -15.00 13.52 3.41
C PHE A 238 -15.30 13.88 1.96
N ARG A 239 -16.54 14.22 1.70
CA ARG A 239 -16.98 14.72 0.40
C ARG A 239 -17.64 16.07 0.61
N ILE A 240 -17.30 16.98 -0.27
CA ILE A 240 -18.04 18.25 -0.45
C ILE A 240 -19.02 17.96 -1.57
N ASP A 241 -20.30 18.12 -1.32
CA ASP A 241 -21.37 17.79 -2.25
C ASP A 241 -21.21 18.52 -3.58
N LEU A 242 -20.73 19.77 -3.54
CA LEU A 242 -20.47 20.59 -4.72
C LEU A 242 -19.18 21.39 -4.55
N GLY A 243 -18.20 21.15 -5.42
CA GLY A 243 -16.96 21.93 -5.51
C GLY A 243 -16.97 22.92 -6.68
N LEU A 244 -16.73 24.20 -6.41
CA LEU A 244 -16.60 25.23 -7.45
C LEU A 244 -15.15 25.32 -7.90
N LYS A 245 -14.89 25.18 -9.19
CA LYS A 245 -13.56 25.42 -9.77
C LYS A 245 -13.35 26.92 -10.05
N ARG A 246 -12.15 27.39 -9.78
CA ARG A 246 -11.74 28.73 -10.19
C ARG A 246 -11.67 28.80 -11.72
N PRO A 247 -12.03 29.93 -12.34
CA PRO A 247 -11.87 30.11 -13.77
C PRO A 247 -10.42 29.84 -14.20
N ASN A 248 -10.22 28.98 -15.18
CA ASN A 248 -8.91 28.60 -15.74
C ASN A 248 -7.93 27.91 -14.76
N SER A 249 -8.43 27.27 -13.71
CA SER A 249 -7.65 26.47 -12.76
C SER A 249 -8.30 25.11 -12.53
N SER A 250 -7.51 24.10 -12.18
CA SER A 250 -7.98 22.82 -11.64
C SER A 250 -8.35 22.91 -10.16
N ASP A 251 -7.99 24.01 -9.48
CA ASP A 251 -8.18 24.19 -8.05
C ASP A 251 -9.62 24.62 -7.71
N TYR A 252 -10.09 24.13 -6.59
CA TYR A 252 -11.37 24.53 -6.00
C TYR A 252 -11.24 25.82 -5.18
N SER A 253 -12.31 26.60 -5.15
CA SER A 253 -12.37 27.82 -4.34
C SER A 253 -13.05 27.57 -3.00
#